data_0a1b48cb9beb84c62b4b50e90aa2e830
#
_entry.id   0a1b48cb9beb84c62b4b50e90aa2e830
#
_cell.length_a   1.000
_cell.length_b   1.000
_cell.length_c   1.000
_cell.angle_alpha   90.00
_cell.angle_beta   90.00
_cell.angle_gamma   90.00
#
_symmetry.space_group_name_H-M   'P 1'
#
loop_
_entity.id
_entity.type
_entity.pdbx_description
1 polymer ?
#
loop_
_entity_poly.entity_id
_entity_poly.type
_entity_poly.pdbx_seq_one_letter_code
_entity_poly.pdbx_strand_id
1 'polypeptide(L)'
;MRYNFDKVIDRSGTSAEKVEGLKHIWGRTDLIPLWVADMDFATAPFVTDAIRKRCENEVLGYTGKPDSYYNAIINWVKQRYDLVVAKEMINFVPGIVPGIGMAMNCFTQKGDKVMIQPPVYHPFAWVTTRNERTLVTNPLKWENGMYRMDLDTFREQIKGCKLFILCNPHNPGGVVWTEAELRAIADICYDEKVLVFSDEIHADLTLPPHTHRPFATVSEKARMNSVTFMSPSKAFNMPGLSASHALIFNEDLRKRFRIYMDAGELDMGHVFAFLSVEAAYSHGTEWLDQCLAYIQGNICLLYTSDAA
;
A
#
# COMPACT_ATOMS: atom_id res chain seq x y z
N MET A 1 -21.16 7.25 15.64
CA MET A 1 -22.16 6.44 14.85
C MET A 1 -21.70 5.00 14.84
N ARG A 2 -22.58 4.00 14.88
CA ARG A 2 -22.20 2.59 14.77
C ARG A 2 -22.37 2.14 13.32
N TYR A 3 -21.28 1.69 12.69
CA TYR A 3 -21.31 1.13 11.35
C TYR A 3 -21.73 -0.34 11.37
N ASN A 4 -22.43 -0.80 10.31
CA ASN A 4 -22.91 -2.17 10.23
C ASN A 4 -22.00 -2.98 9.28
N PHE A 5 -21.10 -3.78 9.86
CA PHE A 5 -20.21 -4.69 9.13
C PHE A 5 -20.81 -6.09 8.93
N ASP A 6 -21.98 -6.39 9.53
CA ASP A 6 -22.69 -7.67 9.34
C ASP A 6 -23.53 -7.69 8.07
N LYS A 7 -23.71 -6.52 7.42
CA LYS A 7 -24.53 -6.43 6.21
C LYS A 7 -23.89 -7.22 5.07
N VAL A 8 -24.55 -8.29 4.64
CA VAL A 8 -24.16 -9.03 3.44
C VAL A 8 -24.49 -8.21 2.20
N ILE A 9 -23.51 -8.06 1.32
CA ILE A 9 -23.64 -7.29 0.08
C ILE A 9 -23.45 -8.26 -1.09
N ASP A 10 -24.49 -8.43 -1.91
CA ASP A 10 -24.38 -9.16 -3.16
C ASP A 10 -23.57 -8.34 -4.17
N ARG A 11 -22.52 -8.94 -4.68
CA ARG A 11 -21.62 -8.35 -5.68
C ARG A 11 -21.75 -9.01 -7.06
N SER A 12 -22.76 -9.84 -7.26
CA SER A 12 -23.06 -10.48 -8.53
C SER A 12 -23.40 -9.44 -9.59
N GLY A 13 -22.90 -9.61 -10.82
CA GLY A 13 -23.17 -8.68 -11.92
C GLY A 13 -22.48 -7.33 -11.81
N THR A 14 -21.51 -7.20 -10.91
CA THR A 14 -20.74 -5.96 -10.71
C THR A 14 -19.33 -6.01 -11.32
N SER A 15 -18.99 -7.08 -12.00
CA SER A 15 -17.62 -7.36 -12.48
C SER A 15 -16.59 -7.43 -11.35
N ALA A 16 -17.02 -7.77 -10.14
CA ALA A 16 -16.14 -7.89 -8.98
C ALA A 16 -15.17 -9.05 -9.16
N GLU A 17 -13.89 -8.78 -9.35
CA GLU A 17 -12.84 -9.76 -9.59
C GLU A 17 -12.82 -10.87 -8.53
N LYS A 18 -13.00 -10.49 -7.25
CA LYS A 18 -13.03 -11.43 -6.12
C LYS A 18 -14.11 -12.51 -6.27
N VAL A 19 -15.27 -12.17 -6.83
CA VAL A 19 -16.44 -13.06 -6.93
C VAL A 19 -16.53 -13.68 -8.32
N GLU A 20 -16.53 -12.86 -9.36
CA GLU A 20 -16.75 -13.34 -10.74
C GLU A 20 -15.51 -14.02 -11.31
N GLY A 21 -14.31 -13.66 -10.83
CA GLY A 21 -13.05 -14.31 -11.19
C GLY A 21 -12.97 -15.77 -10.77
N LEU A 22 -13.75 -16.22 -9.76
CA LEU A 22 -13.78 -17.62 -9.31
C LEU A 22 -14.07 -18.59 -10.45
N LYS A 23 -15.03 -18.26 -11.33
CA LYS A 23 -15.40 -19.09 -12.46
C LYS A 23 -14.24 -19.26 -13.46
N HIS A 24 -13.51 -18.17 -13.72
CA HIS A 24 -12.42 -18.19 -14.70
C HIS A 24 -11.16 -18.88 -14.17
N ILE A 25 -10.87 -18.74 -12.87
CA ILE A 25 -9.64 -19.24 -12.26
C ILE A 25 -9.78 -20.68 -11.78
N TRP A 26 -10.93 -21.02 -11.14
CA TRP A 26 -11.15 -22.33 -10.53
C TRP A 26 -12.30 -23.14 -11.15
N GLY A 27 -13.00 -22.59 -12.15
CA GLY A 27 -14.15 -23.25 -12.79
C GLY A 27 -15.37 -23.43 -11.87
N ARG A 28 -15.39 -22.78 -10.71
CA ARG A 28 -16.43 -22.88 -9.66
C ARG A 28 -16.94 -21.51 -9.25
N THR A 29 -18.18 -21.43 -8.78
CA THR A 29 -18.81 -20.18 -8.29
C THR A 29 -19.30 -20.31 -6.86
N ASP A 30 -19.19 -21.49 -6.26
CA ASP A 30 -19.67 -21.84 -4.93
C ASP A 30 -18.56 -21.79 -3.85
N LEU A 31 -17.40 -21.23 -4.17
CA LEU A 31 -16.30 -21.10 -3.24
C LEU A 31 -16.46 -19.81 -2.39
N ILE A 32 -15.96 -19.85 -1.15
CA ILE A 32 -15.80 -18.67 -0.31
C ILE A 32 -14.51 -17.95 -0.76
N PRO A 33 -14.61 -16.75 -1.35
CA PRO A 33 -13.43 -16.10 -1.94
C PRO A 33 -12.61 -15.37 -0.87
N LEU A 34 -11.41 -15.89 -0.57
CA LEU A 34 -10.44 -15.28 0.35
C LEU A 34 -9.11 -14.89 -0.33
N TRP A 35 -9.12 -14.68 -1.65
CA TRP A 35 -7.92 -14.50 -2.46
C TRP A 35 -7.61 -13.04 -2.85
N VAL A 36 -8.63 -12.22 -3.10
CA VAL A 36 -8.46 -10.79 -3.37
C VAL A 36 -8.69 -10.00 -2.09
N ALA A 37 -7.80 -9.06 -1.80
CA ALA A 37 -7.82 -8.29 -0.56
C ALA A 37 -8.67 -7.02 -0.63
N ASP A 38 -9.82 -7.05 -1.31
CA ASP A 38 -10.93 -6.16 -1.03
C ASP A 38 -11.83 -6.80 0.04
N MET A 39 -12.40 -5.98 0.90
CA MET A 39 -13.28 -6.45 1.98
C MET A 39 -14.67 -6.78 1.43
N ASP A 40 -15.44 -7.59 2.17
CA ASP A 40 -16.85 -7.85 1.88
C ASP A 40 -17.79 -6.83 2.54
N PHE A 41 -17.22 -5.91 3.33
CA PHE A 41 -17.94 -4.76 3.89
C PHE A 41 -18.20 -3.68 2.82
N ALA A 42 -19.21 -2.86 3.05
CA ALA A 42 -19.40 -1.66 2.23
C ALA A 42 -18.17 -0.75 2.30
N THR A 43 -17.82 -0.12 1.18
CA THR A 43 -16.93 1.04 1.20
C THR A 43 -17.47 2.07 2.20
N ALA A 44 -16.57 2.72 2.93
CA ALA A 44 -16.94 3.71 3.93
C ALA A 44 -17.92 4.75 3.37
N PRO A 45 -19.06 5.02 4.07
CA PRO A 45 -20.18 5.77 3.48
C PRO A 45 -19.79 7.20 3.07
N PHE A 46 -18.94 7.88 3.81
CA PHE A 46 -18.47 9.22 3.46
C PHE A 46 -17.70 9.26 2.12
N VAL A 47 -17.09 8.15 1.69
CA VAL A 47 -16.45 8.03 0.37
C VAL A 47 -17.52 7.95 -0.73
N THR A 48 -18.48 7.05 -0.57
CA THR A 48 -19.56 6.87 -1.57
C THR A 48 -20.46 8.10 -1.64
N ASP A 49 -20.69 8.79 -0.54
CA ASP A 49 -21.49 10.02 -0.48
C ASP A 49 -20.77 11.19 -1.17
N ALA A 50 -19.46 11.32 -1.00
CA ALA A 50 -18.64 12.29 -1.73
C ALA A 50 -18.71 12.07 -3.25
N ILE A 51 -18.67 10.81 -3.69
CA ILE A 51 -18.82 10.45 -5.11
C ILE A 51 -20.22 10.83 -5.63
N ARG A 52 -21.30 10.46 -4.91
CA ARG A 52 -22.68 10.81 -5.29
C ARG A 52 -22.83 12.32 -5.42
N LYS A 53 -22.37 13.06 -4.41
CA LYS A 53 -22.42 14.53 -4.42
C LYS A 53 -21.66 15.13 -5.60
N ARG A 54 -20.50 14.56 -5.94
CA ARG A 54 -19.73 15.03 -7.11
C ARG A 54 -20.46 14.79 -8.42
N CYS A 55 -21.24 13.71 -8.52
CA CYS A 55 -22.04 13.41 -9.71
C CYS A 55 -23.25 14.33 -9.89
N GLU A 56 -23.65 15.12 -8.88
CA GLU A 56 -24.69 16.16 -9.03
C GLU A 56 -24.24 17.26 -10.02
N ASN A 57 -22.92 17.44 -10.18
CA ASN A 57 -22.37 18.23 -11.28
C ASN A 57 -22.12 17.30 -12.48
N GLU A 58 -22.90 17.46 -13.53
CA GLU A 58 -22.93 16.59 -14.70
C GLU A 58 -21.66 16.65 -15.57
N VAL A 59 -20.75 17.60 -15.32
CA VAL A 59 -19.50 17.72 -16.05
C VAL A 59 -18.38 17.00 -15.33
N LEU A 60 -17.92 15.88 -15.88
CA LEU A 60 -16.76 15.10 -15.40
C LEU A 60 -15.51 15.47 -16.20
N GLY A 61 -15.13 16.75 -16.14
CA GLY A 61 -13.99 17.31 -16.86
C GLY A 61 -12.64 17.02 -16.15
N TYR A 62 -11.57 17.54 -16.75
CA TYR A 62 -10.22 17.47 -16.13
C TYR A 62 -10.25 18.06 -14.73
N THR A 63 -9.58 17.39 -13.80
CA THR A 63 -9.60 17.76 -12.38
C THR A 63 -8.19 17.90 -11.85
N GLY A 64 -7.89 19.06 -11.26
CA GLY A 64 -6.65 19.29 -10.52
C GLY A 64 -6.68 18.67 -9.13
N LYS A 65 -5.52 18.58 -8.51
CA LYS A 65 -5.36 18.13 -7.11
C LYS A 65 -5.59 19.34 -6.18
N PRO A 66 -6.71 19.42 -5.43
CA PRO A 66 -6.97 20.56 -4.55
C PRO A 66 -6.09 20.52 -3.30
N ASP A 67 -5.93 21.68 -2.64
CA ASP A 67 -5.19 21.75 -1.37
C ASP A 67 -5.81 20.89 -0.27
N SER A 68 -7.13 20.70 -0.27
CA SER A 68 -7.85 19.82 0.65
C SER A 68 -7.41 18.37 0.55
N TYR A 69 -7.13 17.85 -0.67
CA TYR A 69 -6.55 16.53 -0.88
C TYR A 69 -5.20 16.37 -0.20
N TYR A 70 -4.29 17.34 -0.39
CA TYR A 70 -2.97 17.31 0.25
C TYR A 70 -3.07 17.43 1.76
N ASN A 71 -3.91 18.33 2.26
CA ASN A 71 -4.13 18.54 3.69
C ASN A 71 -4.71 17.29 4.36
N ALA A 72 -5.61 16.56 3.70
CA ALA A 72 -6.15 15.31 4.21
C ALA A 72 -5.04 14.26 4.39
N ILE A 73 -4.14 14.09 3.43
CA ILE A 73 -2.99 13.17 3.53
C ILE A 73 -2.05 13.62 4.65
N ILE A 74 -1.66 14.91 4.68
CA ILE A 74 -0.73 15.47 5.69
C ILE A 74 -1.27 15.22 7.10
N ASN A 75 -2.55 15.56 7.33
CA ASN A 75 -3.19 15.40 8.63
C ASN A 75 -3.30 13.92 9.02
N TRP A 76 -3.67 13.04 8.09
CA TRP A 76 -3.81 11.61 8.34
C TRP A 76 -2.50 10.99 8.77
N VAL A 77 -1.43 11.16 8.00
CA VAL A 77 -0.13 10.55 8.32
C VAL A 77 0.50 11.16 9.57
N LYS A 78 0.24 12.43 9.86
CA LYS A 78 0.65 13.08 11.11
C LYS A 78 -0.10 12.49 12.31
N GLN A 79 -1.42 12.34 12.21
CA GLN A 79 -2.26 11.83 13.30
C GLN A 79 -2.00 10.35 13.59
N ARG A 80 -1.87 9.52 12.53
CA ARG A 80 -1.76 8.06 12.68
C ARG A 80 -0.34 7.60 12.99
N TYR A 81 0.68 8.28 12.46
CA TYR A 81 2.08 7.81 12.46
C TYR A 81 3.08 8.81 12.97
N ASP A 82 2.64 10.00 13.42
CA ASP A 82 3.51 11.14 13.76
C ASP A 82 4.49 11.51 12.62
N LEU A 83 4.12 11.21 11.37
CA LEU A 83 4.92 11.48 10.20
C LEU A 83 4.64 12.89 9.67
N VAL A 84 5.67 13.75 9.71
CA VAL A 84 5.58 15.12 9.19
C VAL A 84 5.91 15.12 7.69
N VAL A 85 4.93 15.53 6.88
CA VAL A 85 5.01 15.59 5.42
C VAL A 85 4.60 16.96 4.94
N ALA A 86 5.35 17.54 3.99
CA ALA A 86 4.98 18.75 3.28
C ALA A 86 4.31 18.40 1.94
N LYS A 87 3.50 19.31 1.41
CA LYS A 87 2.74 19.13 0.16
C LYS A 87 3.61 18.65 -1.00
N GLU A 88 4.79 19.25 -1.14
CA GLU A 88 5.74 18.90 -2.20
C GLU A 88 6.32 17.46 -2.10
N MET A 89 6.22 16.82 -0.96
CA MET A 89 6.68 15.44 -0.76
C MET A 89 5.66 14.41 -1.26
N ILE A 90 4.42 14.84 -1.52
CA ILE A 90 3.31 13.97 -1.90
C ILE A 90 3.21 13.92 -3.43
N ASN A 91 3.29 12.72 -4.00
CA ASN A 91 3.16 12.48 -5.43
C ASN A 91 2.01 11.49 -5.65
N PHE A 92 1.01 11.86 -6.44
CA PHE A 92 -0.09 10.96 -6.78
C PHE A 92 0.43 9.81 -7.65
N VAL A 93 -0.07 8.59 -7.39
CA VAL A 93 0.10 7.42 -8.26
C VAL A 93 -1.24 6.65 -8.35
N PRO A 94 -1.56 6.03 -9.52
CA PRO A 94 -2.86 5.40 -9.76
C PRO A 94 -3.00 4.00 -9.12
N GLY A 95 -2.28 3.75 -8.05
CA GLY A 95 -2.20 2.49 -7.32
C GLY A 95 -0.78 2.19 -6.91
N ILE A 96 -0.60 1.30 -5.91
CA ILE A 96 0.74 1.01 -5.38
C ILE A 96 1.59 0.26 -6.42
N VAL A 97 1.10 -0.82 -7.01
CA VAL A 97 1.87 -1.59 -8.01
C VAL A 97 2.22 -0.76 -9.25
N PRO A 98 1.28 0.01 -9.86
CA PRO A 98 1.64 0.96 -10.90
C PRO A 98 2.67 2.00 -10.44
N GLY A 99 2.52 2.56 -9.23
CA GLY A 99 3.46 3.51 -8.65
C GLY A 99 4.86 2.94 -8.47
N ILE A 100 4.98 1.69 -7.98
CA ILE A 100 6.25 0.97 -7.89
C ILE A 100 6.87 0.79 -9.30
N GLY A 101 6.06 0.41 -10.30
CA GLY A 101 6.53 0.27 -11.69
C GLY A 101 7.06 1.59 -12.28
N MET A 102 6.33 2.68 -12.06
CA MET A 102 6.74 4.04 -12.47
C MET A 102 8.04 4.47 -11.80
N ALA A 103 8.13 4.32 -10.47
CA ALA A 103 9.32 4.66 -9.71
C ALA A 103 10.51 3.75 -10.08
N MET A 104 10.28 2.46 -10.30
CA MET A 104 11.31 1.52 -10.77
C MET A 104 11.87 1.98 -12.11
N ASN A 105 11.03 2.34 -13.08
CA ASN A 105 11.46 2.84 -14.38
C ASN A 105 12.18 4.19 -14.29
N CYS A 106 11.83 5.04 -13.32
CA CYS A 106 12.51 6.30 -13.06
C CYS A 106 13.91 6.12 -12.46
N PHE A 107 14.07 5.18 -11.50
CA PHE A 107 15.27 5.11 -10.66
C PHE A 107 16.24 3.98 -11.04
N THR A 108 15.80 3.01 -11.84
CA THR A 108 16.62 1.88 -12.28
C THR A 108 16.61 1.74 -13.80
N GLN A 109 17.51 0.90 -14.33
CA GLN A 109 17.59 0.56 -15.74
C GLN A 109 17.26 -0.92 -15.98
N LYS A 110 16.99 -1.30 -17.23
CA LYS A 110 16.85 -2.70 -17.64
C LYS A 110 18.11 -3.49 -17.25
N GLY A 111 17.92 -4.66 -16.69
CA GLY A 111 18.99 -5.52 -16.18
C GLY A 111 19.44 -5.23 -14.75
N ASP A 112 19.10 -4.08 -14.17
CA ASP A 112 19.40 -3.79 -12.76
C ASP A 112 18.73 -4.82 -11.83
N LYS A 113 19.44 -5.18 -10.76
CA LYS A 113 18.96 -6.12 -9.76
C LYS A 113 18.00 -5.45 -8.79
N VAL A 114 16.86 -6.08 -8.60
CA VAL A 114 15.82 -5.67 -7.64
C VAL A 114 15.54 -6.81 -6.68
N MET A 115 15.65 -6.54 -5.38
CA MET A 115 15.43 -7.55 -4.35
C MET A 115 14.02 -7.49 -3.77
N ILE A 116 13.46 -8.66 -3.47
CA ILE A 116 12.23 -8.85 -2.67
C ILE A 116 12.46 -9.96 -1.63
N GLN A 117 11.57 -10.06 -0.63
CA GLN A 117 11.64 -11.06 0.45
C GLN A 117 10.43 -11.99 0.43
N PRO A 118 10.46 -13.08 -0.38
CA PRO A 118 9.37 -14.07 -0.40
C PRO A 118 9.30 -14.91 0.90
N PRO A 119 8.07 -15.44 1.25
CA PRO A 119 6.83 -15.24 0.52
C PRO A 119 6.35 -13.80 0.67
N VAL A 120 6.08 -13.10 -0.43
CA VAL A 120 5.66 -11.70 -0.44
C VAL A 120 4.61 -11.49 -1.53
N TYR A 121 3.91 -10.38 -1.49
CA TYR A 121 2.92 -10.01 -2.48
C TYR A 121 3.46 -10.22 -3.92
N HIS A 122 2.87 -11.21 -4.60
CA HIS A 122 3.41 -11.72 -5.86
C HIS A 122 3.57 -10.67 -6.99
N PRO A 123 2.79 -9.57 -7.06
CA PRO A 123 3.01 -8.52 -8.05
C PRO A 123 4.39 -7.86 -7.97
N PHE A 124 5.10 -7.92 -6.83
CA PHE A 124 6.47 -7.38 -6.77
C PHE A 124 7.44 -8.12 -7.71
N ALA A 125 7.31 -9.44 -7.79
CA ALA A 125 8.09 -10.23 -8.75
C ALA A 125 7.67 -9.89 -10.20
N TRP A 126 6.36 -9.76 -10.46
CA TRP A 126 5.87 -9.45 -11.79
C TRP A 126 6.25 -8.05 -12.27
N VAL A 127 6.10 -7.03 -11.42
CA VAL A 127 6.49 -5.66 -11.79
C VAL A 127 7.98 -5.56 -12.04
N THR A 128 8.78 -6.33 -11.29
CA THR A 128 10.24 -6.40 -11.49
C THR A 128 10.59 -7.04 -12.84
N THR A 129 10.11 -8.25 -13.10
CA THR A 129 10.49 -9.01 -14.29
C THR A 129 9.87 -8.46 -15.57
N ARG A 130 8.61 -8.00 -15.52
CA ARG A 130 7.92 -7.41 -16.68
C ARG A 130 8.50 -6.05 -17.09
N ASN A 131 9.17 -5.36 -16.17
CA ASN A 131 9.96 -4.16 -16.49
C ASN A 131 11.42 -4.49 -16.81
N GLU A 132 11.75 -5.75 -17.08
CA GLU A 132 13.08 -6.20 -17.51
C GLU A 132 14.19 -5.96 -16.46
N ARG A 133 13.84 -5.95 -15.16
CA ARG A 133 14.81 -5.97 -14.06
C ARG A 133 15.12 -7.40 -13.65
N THR A 134 16.31 -7.62 -13.13
CA THR A 134 16.74 -8.92 -12.62
C THR A 134 16.23 -9.11 -11.20
N LEU A 135 15.35 -10.09 -11.00
CA LEU A 135 14.81 -10.42 -9.68
C LEU A 135 15.85 -11.11 -8.81
N VAL A 136 16.06 -10.58 -7.62
CA VAL A 136 16.85 -11.21 -6.54
C VAL A 136 15.91 -11.49 -5.38
N THR A 137 16.03 -12.68 -4.78
CA THR A 137 15.19 -13.07 -3.66
C THR A 137 16.01 -13.30 -2.39
N ASN A 138 15.53 -12.76 -1.27
CA ASN A 138 16.03 -13.04 0.06
C ASN A 138 14.86 -13.62 0.88
N PRO A 139 14.66 -14.95 0.88
CA PRO A 139 13.51 -15.58 1.53
C PRO A 139 13.46 -15.29 3.02
N LEU A 140 12.26 -14.99 3.52
CA LEU A 140 12.02 -14.89 4.94
C LEU A 140 12.14 -16.26 5.60
N LYS A 141 12.59 -16.30 6.84
CA LYS A 141 12.63 -17.50 7.68
C LYS A 141 11.33 -17.67 8.44
N TRP A 142 10.87 -18.91 8.55
CA TRP A 142 9.74 -19.26 9.42
C TRP A 142 10.28 -19.69 10.79
N GLU A 143 10.05 -18.86 11.82
CA GLU A 143 10.55 -19.09 13.17
C GLU A 143 9.46 -18.79 14.20
N ASN A 144 9.23 -19.75 15.09
CA ASN A 144 8.25 -19.62 16.20
C ASN A 144 6.85 -19.16 15.74
N GLY A 145 6.36 -19.70 14.62
CA GLY A 145 5.01 -19.42 14.11
C GLY A 145 4.88 -18.07 13.38
N MET A 146 5.97 -17.42 12.99
CA MET A 146 5.94 -16.19 12.20
C MET A 146 7.14 -16.05 11.26
N TYR A 147 6.99 -15.20 10.26
CA TYR A 147 8.10 -14.85 9.36
C TYR A 147 9.06 -13.86 10.00
N ARG A 148 10.37 -14.05 9.74
CA ARG A 148 11.46 -13.20 10.20
C ARG A 148 12.41 -12.87 9.06
N MET A 149 13.03 -11.69 9.12
CA MET A 149 14.10 -11.31 8.21
C MET A 149 15.41 -12.00 8.61
N ASP A 150 16.10 -12.57 7.63
CA ASP A 150 17.48 -13.02 7.78
C ASP A 150 18.43 -11.89 7.39
N LEU A 151 18.77 -11.06 8.36
CA LEU A 151 19.58 -9.87 8.12
C LEU A 151 21.02 -10.18 7.68
N ASP A 152 21.59 -11.31 8.09
CA ASP A 152 22.93 -11.72 7.70
C ASP A 152 22.94 -12.10 6.20
N THR A 153 22.03 -12.98 5.81
CA THR A 153 21.86 -13.35 4.40
C THR A 153 21.44 -12.15 3.55
N PHE A 154 20.57 -11.27 4.09
CA PHE A 154 20.17 -10.04 3.42
C PHE A 154 21.36 -9.15 3.08
N ARG A 155 22.27 -8.93 4.05
CA ARG A 155 23.48 -8.11 3.87
C ARG A 155 24.37 -8.61 2.75
N GLU A 156 24.48 -9.92 2.57
CA GLU A 156 25.28 -10.50 1.49
C GLU A 156 24.58 -10.42 0.14
N GLN A 157 23.29 -10.72 0.09
CA GLN A 157 22.54 -10.82 -1.16
C GLN A 157 22.16 -9.47 -1.75
N ILE A 158 22.07 -8.41 -0.94
CA ILE A 158 21.71 -7.06 -1.40
C ILE A 158 22.82 -6.39 -2.22
N LYS A 159 24.05 -6.89 -2.11
CA LYS A 159 25.21 -6.33 -2.80
C LYS A 159 25.00 -6.33 -4.31
N GLY A 160 25.19 -5.16 -4.92
CA GLY A 160 24.98 -4.94 -6.36
C GLY A 160 23.52 -4.84 -6.80
N CYS A 161 22.54 -4.91 -5.89
CA CYS A 161 21.19 -4.50 -6.19
C CYS A 161 21.11 -2.97 -6.33
N LYS A 162 20.08 -2.49 -7.05
CA LYS A 162 19.77 -1.05 -7.17
C LYS A 162 18.54 -0.67 -6.39
N LEU A 163 17.68 -1.65 -6.14
CA LEU A 163 16.40 -1.45 -5.49
C LEU A 163 16.06 -2.63 -4.58
N PHE A 164 15.49 -2.33 -3.43
CA PHE A 164 14.81 -3.28 -2.56
C PHE A 164 13.35 -2.88 -2.40
N ILE A 165 12.40 -3.80 -2.61
CA ILE A 165 10.99 -3.58 -2.38
C ILE A 165 10.64 -4.21 -1.02
N LEU A 166 10.41 -3.35 -0.03
CA LEU A 166 10.00 -3.70 1.32
C LEU A 166 8.48 -3.72 1.42
N CYS A 167 7.90 -4.81 1.93
CA CYS A 167 6.49 -4.89 2.29
C CYS A 167 6.35 -4.61 3.80
N ASN A 168 5.72 -3.50 4.17
CA ASN A 168 5.66 -3.01 5.56
C ASN A 168 4.31 -2.34 5.88
N PRO A 169 3.38 -2.98 6.60
CA PRO A 169 3.39 -4.35 7.14
C PRO A 169 3.44 -5.43 6.05
N HIS A 170 3.88 -6.62 6.43
CA HIS A 170 4.20 -7.67 5.47
C HIS A 170 2.97 -8.48 5.02
N ASN A 171 2.76 -8.58 3.72
CA ASN A 171 1.74 -9.41 3.08
C ASN A 171 2.41 -10.51 2.23
N PRO A 172 2.09 -11.80 2.37
CA PRO A 172 0.97 -12.37 3.13
C PRO A 172 1.30 -12.76 4.59
N GLY A 173 2.52 -12.53 5.05
CA GLY A 173 3.01 -13.04 6.34
C GLY A 173 2.34 -12.46 7.58
N GLY A 174 1.56 -11.36 7.46
CA GLY A 174 0.88 -10.73 8.58
C GLY A 174 1.82 -10.16 9.65
N VAL A 175 3.05 -9.79 9.25
CA VAL A 175 4.08 -9.31 10.18
C VAL A 175 4.15 -7.80 10.17
N VAL A 176 4.18 -7.21 11.35
CA VAL A 176 4.58 -5.82 11.58
C VAL A 176 6.03 -5.81 12.01
N TRP A 177 6.91 -5.26 11.17
CA TRP A 177 8.34 -5.22 11.44
C TRP A 177 8.66 -4.32 12.63
N THR A 178 9.64 -4.74 13.43
CA THR A 178 10.13 -3.94 14.55
C THR A 178 10.97 -2.75 14.05
N GLU A 179 11.05 -1.69 14.85
CA GLU A 179 11.91 -0.56 14.54
C GLU A 179 13.38 -0.97 14.36
N ALA A 180 13.85 -1.96 15.13
CA ALA A 180 15.21 -2.47 15.02
C ALA A 180 15.47 -3.16 13.68
N GLU A 181 14.53 -3.99 13.19
CA GLU A 181 14.63 -4.64 11.88
C GLU A 181 14.63 -3.59 10.75
N LEU A 182 13.70 -2.62 10.80
CA LEU A 182 13.63 -1.55 9.82
C LEU A 182 14.88 -0.67 9.80
N ARG A 183 15.46 -0.35 10.97
CA ARG A 183 16.73 0.39 11.06
C ARG A 183 17.88 -0.40 10.43
N ALA A 184 17.99 -1.70 10.74
CA ALA A 184 19.03 -2.55 10.18
C ALA A 184 18.94 -2.60 8.64
N ILE A 185 17.73 -2.77 8.09
CA ILE A 185 17.49 -2.70 6.62
C ILE A 185 17.90 -1.33 6.06
N ALA A 186 17.52 -0.24 6.74
CA ALA A 186 17.85 1.11 6.30
C ALA A 186 19.37 1.34 6.25
N ASP A 187 20.08 0.91 7.27
CA ASP A 187 21.55 1.03 7.33
C ASP A 187 22.22 0.22 6.22
N ILE A 188 21.84 -1.05 6.07
CA ILE A 188 22.40 -1.93 5.03
C ILE A 188 22.13 -1.36 3.62
N CYS A 189 20.89 -0.99 3.32
CA CYS A 189 20.53 -0.46 2.01
C CYS A 189 21.24 0.87 1.70
N TYR A 190 21.36 1.76 2.70
CA TYR A 190 22.06 3.02 2.54
C TYR A 190 23.55 2.82 2.26
N ASP A 191 24.21 1.96 3.04
CA ASP A 191 25.64 1.68 2.91
C ASP A 191 25.97 1.01 1.56
N GLU A 192 25.09 0.14 1.05
CA GLU A 192 25.21 -0.52 -0.27
C GLU A 192 24.63 0.33 -1.44
N LYS A 193 24.14 1.55 -1.17
CA LYS A 193 23.54 2.47 -2.17
C LYS A 193 22.34 1.86 -2.89
N VAL A 194 21.54 1.10 -2.18
CA VAL A 194 20.31 0.47 -2.67
C VAL A 194 19.13 1.32 -2.24
N LEU A 195 18.32 1.81 -3.19
CA LEU A 195 17.11 2.55 -2.90
C LEU A 195 16.05 1.60 -2.33
N VAL A 196 15.25 2.07 -1.36
CA VAL A 196 14.16 1.28 -0.77
C VAL A 196 12.81 1.80 -1.25
N PHE A 197 11.98 0.92 -1.81
CA PHE A 197 10.56 1.17 -2.00
C PHE A 197 9.79 0.51 -0.87
N SER A 198 9.23 1.29 0.04
CA SER A 198 8.42 0.79 1.16
C SER A 198 6.95 0.81 0.76
N ASP A 199 6.39 -0.38 0.50
CA ASP A 199 4.95 -0.54 0.31
C ASP A 199 4.28 -0.63 1.67
N GLU A 200 3.56 0.43 2.03
CA GLU A 200 2.88 0.60 3.31
C GLU A 200 1.34 0.64 3.16
N ILE A 201 0.82 0.00 2.10
CA ILE A 201 -0.63 -0.01 1.82
C ILE A 201 -1.47 -0.61 2.96
N HIS A 202 -0.88 -1.49 3.78
CA HIS A 202 -1.54 -2.13 4.90
C HIS A 202 -1.31 -1.43 6.24
N ALA A 203 -0.63 -0.28 6.26
CA ALA A 203 -0.28 0.45 7.48
C ALA A 203 -1.48 0.68 8.41
N ASP A 204 -2.60 1.17 7.85
CA ASP A 204 -3.82 1.49 8.58
C ASP A 204 -4.59 0.24 9.08
N LEU A 205 -4.24 -0.96 8.59
CA LEU A 205 -4.84 -2.24 9.00
C LEU A 205 -4.02 -2.96 10.09
N THR A 206 -3.03 -2.31 10.65
CA THR A 206 -2.27 -2.86 11.79
C THR A 206 -3.17 -3.01 13.01
N LEU A 207 -3.26 -4.25 13.53
CA LEU A 207 -4.12 -4.58 14.68
C LEU A 207 -3.36 -4.47 16.01
N PRO A 208 -4.02 -4.01 17.08
CA PRO A 208 -3.44 -4.04 18.42
C PRO A 208 -2.99 -5.45 18.84
N PRO A 209 -1.91 -5.61 19.62
CA PRO A 209 -1.12 -4.55 20.27
C PRO A 209 -0.01 -3.93 19.37
N HIS A 210 0.06 -4.34 18.10
CA HIS A 210 1.10 -3.86 17.19
C HIS A 210 0.82 -2.42 16.73
N THR A 211 1.92 -1.69 16.45
CA THR A 211 1.87 -0.33 15.90
C THR A 211 2.76 -0.27 14.66
N HIS A 212 2.19 0.17 13.55
CA HIS A 212 2.96 0.39 12.33
C HIS A 212 3.98 1.51 12.51
N ARG A 213 5.18 1.29 11.99
CA ARG A 213 6.24 2.30 11.88
C ARG A 213 6.52 2.55 10.41
N PRO A 214 6.19 3.74 9.86
CA PRO A 214 6.60 4.08 8.51
C PRO A 214 8.13 4.01 8.37
N PHE A 215 8.61 3.36 7.33
CA PHE A 215 10.05 3.14 7.12
C PHE A 215 10.83 4.46 7.15
N ALA A 216 10.28 5.52 6.55
CA ALA A 216 10.92 6.84 6.53
C ALA A 216 11.08 7.50 7.93
N THR A 217 10.48 6.94 9.00
CA THR A 217 10.58 7.49 10.37
C THR A 217 11.68 6.86 11.21
N VAL A 218 12.23 5.70 10.79
CA VAL A 218 13.15 4.96 11.66
C VAL A 218 14.57 5.54 11.71
N SER A 219 14.99 6.26 10.67
CA SER A 219 16.27 6.97 10.66
C SER A 219 16.32 8.00 9.52
N GLU A 220 17.30 8.92 9.56
CA GLU A 220 17.54 9.85 8.44
C GLU A 220 18.00 9.10 7.18
N LYS A 221 18.78 8.03 7.32
CA LYS A 221 19.14 7.15 6.19
C LYS A 221 17.90 6.56 5.53
N ALA A 222 16.97 6.02 6.31
CA ALA A 222 15.70 5.51 5.79
C ALA A 222 14.91 6.62 5.07
N ARG A 223 14.79 7.79 5.71
CA ARG A 223 14.05 8.93 5.19
C ARG A 223 14.57 9.43 3.85
N MET A 224 15.89 9.53 3.71
CA MET A 224 16.55 10.10 2.52
C MET A 224 16.81 9.08 1.42
N ASN A 225 16.72 7.79 1.71
CA ASN A 225 17.00 6.70 0.78
C ASN A 225 15.77 5.82 0.51
N SER A 226 14.58 6.40 0.57
CA SER A 226 13.36 5.64 0.28
C SER A 226 12.29 6.41 -0.46
N VAL A 227 11.37 5.65 -1.06
CA VAL A 227 10.07 6.08 -1.55
C VAL A 227 9.02 5.27 -0.78
N THR A 228 8.17 5.94 -0.01
CA THR A 228 7.11 5.31 0.77
C THR A 228 5.79 5.38 0.00
N PHE A 229 5.16 4.24 -0.25
CA PHE A 229 3.88 4.15 -0.95
C PHE A 229 2.76 3.90 0.05
N MET A 230 1.73 4.73 0.05
CA MET A 230 0.55 4.62 0.92
C MET A 230 -0.74 4.84 0.14
N SER A 231 -1.85 4.31 0.68
CA SER A 231 -3.16 4.45 0.07
C SER A 231 -4.28 4.18 1.07
N PRO A 232 -5.41 4.89 1.01
CA PRO A 232 -6.62 4.56 1.76
C PRO A 232 -7.36 3.33 1.22
N SER A 233 -6.94 2.80 0.05
CA SER A 233 -7.71 1.82 -0.72
C SER A 233 -7.99 0.52 0.03
N LYS A 234 -7.06 0.02 0.85
CA LYS A 234 -7.26 -1.20 1.64
C LYS A 234 -8.04 -0.90 2.92
N ALA A 235 -7.66 0.16 3.64
CA ALA A 235 -8.27 0.52 4.90
C ALA A 235 -9.76 0.88 4.78
N PHE A 236 -10.17 1.50 3.68
CA PHE A 236 -11.56 1.98 3.48
C PHE A 236 -12.31 1.21 2.40
N ASN A 237 -11.77 0.07 1.96
CA ASN A 237 -12.37 -0.80 0.95
C ASN A 237 -12.73 -0.07 -0.37
N MET A 238 -11.75 0.61 -0.96
CA MET A 238 -11.93 1.40 -2.17
C MET A 238 -10.85 1.18 -3.25
N PRO A 239 -10.35 -0.06 -3.46
CA PRO A 239 -9.24 -0.28 -4.39
C PRO A 239 -9.59 0.03 -5.85
N GLY A 240 -10.87 -0.08 -6.24
CA GLY A 240 -11.36 0.25 -7.58
C GLY A 240 -11.25 1.73 -7.95
N LEU A 241 -10.97 2.62 -6.98
CA LEU A 241 -10.79 4.06 -7.22
C LEU A 241 -9.36 4.45 -7.59
N SER A 242 -8.43 3.50 -7.63
CA SER A 242 -7.06 3.69 -8.13
C SER A 242 -6.37 4.96 -7.58
N ALA A 243 -6.47 5.17 -6.27
CA ALA A 243 -6.01 6.37 -5.59
C ALA A 243 -4.95 6.05 -4.54
N SER A 244 -3.69 6.35 -4.84
CA SER A 244 -2.55 6.13 -3.96
C SER A 244 -1.57 7.30 -4.06
N HIS A 245 -0.59 7.33 -3.16
CA HIS A 245 0.43 8.37 -3.19
C HIS A 245 1.79 7.80 -2.78
N ALA A 246 2.85 8.41 -3.34
CA ALA A 246 4.23 8.17 -2.98
C ALA A 246 4.76 9.36 -2.19
N LEU A 247 5.31 9.12 -1.01
CA LEU A 247 5.98 10.10 -0.17
C LEU A 247 7.48 10.03 -0.45
N ILE A 248 8.07 11.14 -0.90
CA ILE A 248 9.48 11.23 -1.27
C ILE A 248 10.12 12.41 -0.54
N PHE A 249 10.91 12.12 0.49
CA PHE A 249 11.53 13.14 1.35
C PHE A 249 12.79 13.74 0.72
N ASN A 250 13.59 12.91 0.04
CA ASN A 250 14.79 13.35 -0.67
C ASN A 250 14.41 14.22 -1.87
N GLU A 251 14.94 15.44 -1.92
CA GLU A 251 14.61 16.43 -2.95
C GLU A 251 15.05 15.99 -4.35
N ASP A 252 16.23 15.38 -4.48
CA ASP A 252 16.75 14.95 -5.78
C ASP A 252 15.94 13.77 -6.34
N LEU A 253 15.58 12.80 -5.49
CA LEU A 253 14.69 11.70 -5.88
C LEU A 253 13.32 12.26 -6.29
N ARG A 254 12.78 13.21 -5.54
CA ARG A 254 11.50 13.83 -5.81
C ARG A 254 11.49 14.60 -7.13
N LYS A 255 12.52 15.38 -7.41
CA LYS A 255 12.68 16.11 -8.69
C LYS A 255 12.73 15.13 -9.87
N ARG A 256 13.54 14.08 -9.76
CA ARG A 256 13.66 13.06 -10.81
C ARG A 256 12.32 12.37 -11.06
N PHE A 257 11.62 11.98 -10.00
CA PHE A 257 10.32 11.33 -10.11
C PHE A 257 9.28 12.22 -10.77
N ARG A 258 9.23 13.51 -10.41
CA ARG A 258 8.32 14.48 -11.03
C ARG A 258 8.59 14.64 -12.52
N ILE A 259 9.83 14.86 -12.91
CA ILE A 259 10.21 14.96 -14.32
C ILE A 259 9.75 13.71 -15.10
N TYR A 260 9.93 12.51 -14.51
CA TYR A 260 9.47 11.27 -15.11
C TYR A 260 7.94 11.21 -15.25
N MET A 261 7.22 11.60 -14.22
CA MET A 261 5.75 11.61 -14.22
C MET A 261 5.19 12.62 -15.20
N ASP A 262 5.77 13.83 -15.23
CA ASP A 262 5.36 14.91 -16.14
C ASP A 262 5.59 14.53 -17.61
N ALA A 263 6.68 13.85 -17.91
CA ALA A 263 7.00 13.42 -19.28
C ALA A 263 5.94 12.48 -19.91
N GLY A 264 5.17 11.79 -19.11
CA GLY A 264 4.10 10.88 -19.54
C GLY A 264 2.71 11.30 -19.10
N GLU A 265 2.54 12.46 -18.49
CA GLU A 265 1.28 12.91 -17.85
C GLU A 265 0.70 11.85 -16.88
N LEU A 266 1.58 11.12 -16.17
CA LEU A 266 1.23 9.93 -15.40
C LEU A 266 0.56 10.25 -14.06
N ASP A 267 0.61 11.50 -13.63
CA ASP A 267 0.09 11.96 -12.34
C ASP A 267 -1.30 12.62 -12.42
N MET A 268 -1.96 12.56 -13.58
CA MET A 268 -3.24 13.24 -13.82
C MET A 268 -4.36 12.76 -12.89
N GLY A 269 -4.41 11.46 -12.60
CA GLY A 269 -5.49 10.87 -11.79
C GLY A 269 -6.87 11.07 -12.43
N HIS A 270 -7.92 10.87 -11.65
CA HIS A 270 -9.30 11.13 -12.07
C HIS A 270 -10.11 11.76 -10.94
N VAL A 271 -11.22 12.40 -11.31
CA VAL A 271 -12.05 13.20 -10.40
C VAL A 271 -12.43 12.47 -9.10
N PHE A 272 -12.74 11.18 -9.16
CA PHE A 272 -13.12 10.41 -7.99
C PHE A 272 -11.93 9.97 -7.13
N ALA A 273 -10.71 9.91 -7.67
CA ALA A 273 -9.53 9.53 -6.91
C ALA A 273 -9.23 10.55 -5.80
N PHE A 274 -9.13 11.84 -6.16
CA PHE A 274 -8.74 12.87 -5.21
C PHE A 274 -9.78 13.08 -4.12
N LEU A 275 -11.04 13.21 -4.50
CA LEU A 275 -12.14 13.42 -3.54
C LEU A 275 -12.33 12.20 -2.60
N SER A 276 -12.03 10.99 -3.08
CA SER A 276 -12.16 9.78 -2.26
C SER A 276 -11.06 9.68 -1.21
N VAL A 277 -9.83 10.05 -1.56
CA VAL A 277 -8.73 10.14 -0.59
C VAL A 277 -9.05 11.21 0.45
N GLU A 278 -9.51 12.38 0.01
CA GLU A 278 -9.92 13.48 0.89
C GLU A 278 -11.01 13.03 1.87
N ALA A 279 -12.09 12.43 1.35
CA ALA A 279 -13.20 11.94 2.18
C ALA A 279 -12.74 10.85 3.16
N ALA A 280 -11.94 9.88 2.69
CA ALA A 280 -11.43 8.79 3.50
C ALA A 280 -10.59 9.29 4.68
N TYR A 281 -9.63 10.15 4.42
CA TYR A 281 -8.70 10.63 5.44
C TYR A 281 -9.28 11.73 6.33
N SER A 282 -10.23 12.52 5.83
CA SER A 282 -10.87 13.56 6.66
C SER A 282 -11.92 13.02 7.63
N HIS A 283 -12.55 11.88 7.30
CA HIS A 283 -13.70 11.37 8.08
C HIS A 283 -13.51 9.92 8.54
N GLY A 284 -12.38 9.30 8.24
CA GLY A 284 -12.22 7.85 8.32
C GLY A 284 -11.92 7.27 9.69
N THR A 285 -11.46 8.05 10.66
CA THR A 285 -10.94 7.55 11.95
C THR A 285 -11.92 6.63 12.65
N GLU A 286 -13.16 7.10 12.92
CA GLU A 286 -14.16 6.32 13.64
C GLU A 286 -14.58 5.05 12.90
N TRP A 287 -14.72 5.12 11.57
CA TRP A 287 -15.08 3.97 10.76
C TRP A 287 -13.98 2.91 10.78
N LEU A 288 -12.75 3.34 10.62
CA LEU A 288 -11.57 2.45 10.60
C LEU A 288 -11.39 1.75 11.96
N ASP A 289 -11.50 2.50 13.06
CA ASP A 289 -11.37 1.92 14.41
C ASP A 289 -12.45 0.86 14.68
N GLN A 290 -13.69 1.08 14.25
CA GLN A 290 -14.76 0.09 14.34
C GLN A 290 -14.52 -1.10 13.41
N CYS A 291 -14.01 -0.88 12.20
CA CYS A 291 -13.65 -1.92 11.24
C CYS A 291 -12.53 -2.82 11.80
N LEU A 292 -11.48 -2.23 12.35
CA LEU A 292 -10.38 -2.98 12.97
C LEU A 292 -10.85 -3.84 14.15
N ALA A 293 -11.71 -3.30 15.00
CA ALA A 293 -12.30 -4.05 16.11
C ALA A 293 -13.16 -5.23 15.61
N TYR A 294 -13.91 -5.04 14.52
CA TYR A 294 -14.70 -6.11 13.91
C TYR A 294 -13.78 -7.20 13.29
N ILE A 295 -12.73 -6.81 12.55
CA ILE A 295 -11.75 -7.74 11.98
C ILE A 295 -11.05 -8.54 13.09
N GLN A 296 -10.70 -7.90 14.20
CA GLN A 296 -10.10 -8.57 15.36
C GLN A 296 -11.03 -9.65 15.91
N GLY A 297 -12.33 -9.37 16.00
CA GLY A 297 -13.35 -10.35 16.40
C GLY A 297 -13.43 -11.54 15.45
N ASN A 298 -13.36 -11.30 14.15
CA ASN A 298 -13.36 -12.36 13.14
C ASN A 298 -12.09 -13.25 13.23
N ILE A 299 -10.92 -12.67 13.48
CA ILE A 299 -9.69 -13.42 13.71
C ILE A 299 -9.82 -14.30 14.94
N CYS A 300 -10.36 -13.78 16.05
CA CYS A 300 -10.60 -14.59 17.26
C CYS A 300 -11.56 -15.73 16.97
N LEU A 301 -12.62 -15.51 16.20
CA LEU A 301 -13.57 -16.55 15.81
C LEU A 301 -12.88 -17.68 15.03
N LEU A 302 -12.04 -17.34 14.05
CA LEU A 302 -11.29 -18.34 13.25
C LEU A 302 -10.34 -19.16 14.13
N TYR A 303 -9.64 -18.54 15.07
CA TYR A 303 -8.73 -19.25 15.98
C TYR A 303 -9.44 -20.13 17.01
N THR A 304 -10.69 -19.83 17.35
CA THR A 304 -11.46 -20.58 18.36
C THR A 304 -12.41 -21.60 17.76
N SER A 305 -12.62 -21.58 16.44
CA SER A 305 -13.41 -22.58 15.74
C SER A 305 -12.52 -23.77 15.35
N ASP A 306 -13.03 -25.01 15.46
CA ASP A 306 -12.37 -26.24 15.01
C ASP A 306 -12.21 -26.30 13.47
N ALA A 307 -12.35 -25.18 12.79
CA ALA A 307 -12.19 -25.04 11.35
C ALA A 307 -10.71 -24.86 10.93
N ALA A 308 -9.77 -25.09 11.85
CA ALA A 308 -8.33 -25.03 11.58
C ALA A 308 -7.80 -26.42 11.22
#